data_09a51d1cf64b2f1593846b82b2114679
#
_entry.id   09a51d1cf64b2f1593846b82b2114679
#
_cell.length_a   1.000
_cell.length_b   1.000
_cell.length_c   1.000
_cell.angle_alpha   90.00
_cell.angle_beta   90.00
_cell.angle_gamma   90.00
#
_symmetry.space_group_name_H-M   'P 1'
#
loop_
_entity.id
_entity.type
_entity.pdbx_description
1 polymer ?
#
loop_
_entity_poly.entity_id
_entity_poly.type
_entity_poly.pdbx_seq_one_letter_code
_entity_poly.pdbx_strand_id
1 'polypeptide(L)'
;MQKRLMTAVTAVALVGGLAACGGGGGAAGSGGGGGGAGGGATEAITMGFAQVGAESGWRTANTDSIKKSAADAGVDLKFSDAQQKQENQIKAIRSYIQQKVDVIAFSPVVETGWDTVLVEAKRANIPVILTDRSVDSQDESLYATFLGSDFVDEGKKAGQWLVDNASGADVNGDGKINVVQLEGTTGAAPAIDRKEGFAAVVGANPTIAVSASQTGDFTRDGGKKVMEAFLSADPAIDVVYAHNDDMGLGAIEAIEAAGKVPGQDIKIITVDAVKDGMAALAEGKINFIVECNPLLGPQLMDLAKQVVAGQEVPKRVVTEETTFTQEQAKQALPGRQY
;
A
#
# COMPACT_ATOMS: atom_id res chain seq x y z
N MET A 1 30.44 -23.41 44.70
CA MET A 1 31.68 -23.96 44.18
C MET A 1 31.96 -23.21 42.89
N GLN A 2 32.69 -22.13 42.97
CA GLN A 2 34.11 -21.87 42.74
C GLN A 2 34.67 -22.66 41.53
N LYS A 3 35.05 -21.94 40.48
CA LYS A 3 36.42 -21.51 40.22
C LYS A 3 36.50 -20.49 39.06
N ARG A 4 37.17 -19.39 39.36
CA ARG A 4 37.77 -18.40 38.46
C ARG A 4 39.01 -19.00 37.76
N LEU A 5 39.40 -18.43 36.62
CA LEU A 5 40.78 -18.10 36.22
C LEU A 5 40.67 -17.19 34.98
N MET A 6 41.14 -16.21 35.00
CA MET A 6 42.12 -15.13 34.78
C MET A 6 43.33 -15.50 33.93
N THR A 7 43.82 -14.48 33.22
CA THR A 7 45.15 -14.17 32.65
C THR A 7 45.24 -14.36 31.13
N ALA A 8 45.90 -13.49 30.32
CA ALA A 8 46.75 -12.32 30.57
C ALA A 8 46.94 -11.54 29.26
N VAL A 9 47.26 -10.27 29.45
CA VAL A 9 47.73 -9.22 28.56
C VAL A 9 49.07 -9.61 27.85
N THR A 10 49.27 -9.17 26.58
CA THR A 10 50.60 -8.80 26.09
C THR A 10 50.51 -7.65 25.10
N ALA A 11 51.05 -6.51 25.48
CA ALA A 11 51.34 -5.34 24.66
C ALA A 11 52.74 -5.47 24.12
N VAL A 12 53.00 -5.10 22.88
CA VAL A 12 54.35 -4.77 22.39
C VAL A 12 54.22 -3.50 21.55
N ALA A 13 54.99 -2.51 21.96
CA ALA A 13 55.18 -1.22 21.33
C ALA A 13 56.60 -1.14 20.70
N LEU A 14 56.85 -0.02 19.97
CA LEU A 14 58.09 0.57 19.53
C LEU A 14 58.51 0.21 18.08
N VAL A 15 59.05 1.10 17.23
CA VAL A 15 59.76 2.39 17.20
C VAL A 15 59.89 2.68 15.71
N GLY A 16 59.68 3.80 15.08
CA GLY A 16 60.42 5.02 15.05
C GLY A 16 61.32 5.09 13.81
N GLY A 17 61.18 6.13 13.01
CA GLY A 17 62.10 6.42 11.90
C GLY A 17 61.77 7.70 11.18
N LEU A 18 62.28 8.86 11.74
CA LEU A 18 62.41 10.09 10.97
C LEU A 18 63.64 10.00 10.07
N ALA A 19 63.53 10.52 8.84
CA ALA A 19 64.70 11.14 8.17
C ALA A 19 64.23 12.25 7.22
N ALA A 20 64.93 13.36 7.36
CA ALA A 20 64.67 14.67 6.77
C ALA A 20 65.56 14.92 5.59
N CYS A 21 65.26 15.99 4.84
CA CYS A 21 66.07 16.99 4.15
C CYS A 21 66.62 16.72 2.75
N GLY A 22 66.40 17.71 1.93
CA GLY A 22 67.27 18.23 0.87
C GLY A 22 66.49 18.35 -0.45
N GLY A 23 66.19 19.45 -1.01
CA GLY A 23 66.79 20.73 -1.27
C GLY A 23 67.08 20.88 -2.76
N GLY A 24 66.47 21.88 -3.44
CA GLY A 24 67.10 22.39 -4.68
C GLY A 24 66.21 22.53 -5.89
N GLY A 25 65.63 23.67 -6.14
CA GLY A 25 65.79 24.56 -7.26
C GLY A 25 65.26 24.26 -8.64
N GLY A 26 64.38 25.12 -9.15
CA GLY A 26 64.48 25.57 -10.53
C GLY A 26 63.33 25.41 -11.49
N ALA A 27 62.68 26.54 -11.78
CA ALA A 27 62.24 27.05 -13.08
C ALA A 27 60.94 26.45 -13.72
N ALA A 28 59.95 27.34 -13.72
CA ALA A 28 59.07 27.77 -14.83
C ALA A 28 58.72 26.78 -15.96
N GLY A 29 57.40 26.49 -16.05
CA GLY A 29 56.74 25.92 -17.20
C GLY A 29 55.24 26.11 -17.11
N SER A 30 54.73 27.02 -17.90
CA SER A 30 53.35 27.40 -18.09
C SER A 30 52.45 26.30 -18.62
N GLY A 31 51.23 26.30 -18.25
CA GLY A 31 50.13 25.94 -19.11
C GLY A 31 49.49 24.59 -18.85
N GLY A 32 48.24 24.61 -18.50
CA GLY A 32 47.32 23.49 -18.56
C GLY A 32 46.23 23.61 -17.52
N GLY A 33 45.22 24.43 -17.82
CA GLY A 33 43.98 24.44 -17.06
C GLY A 33 43.28 23.09 -17.16
N GLY A 34 43.43 22.27 -16.14
CA GLY A 34 42.62 21.13 -15.89
C GLY A 34 41.39 21.60 -15.11
N GLY A 35 40.31 21.92 -15.81
CA GLY A 35 39.03 22.10 -15.21
C GLY A 35 38.67 20.81 -14.51
N GLY A 36 38.80 20.81 -13.18
CA GLY A 36 38.19 19.84 -12.33
C GLY A 36 36.68 20.00 -12.53
N ALA A 37 36.09 19.11 -13.28
CA ALA A 37 34.66 18.87 -13.19
C ALA A 37 34.40 18.47 -11.75
N GLY A 38 34.04 19.47 -10.93
CA GLY A 38 33.39 19.23 -9.67
C GLY A 38 32.09 18.45 -9.99
N GLY A 39 32.14 17.16 -9.83
CA GLY A 39 30.96 16.37 -9.68
C GLY A 39 30.26 16.87 -8.42
N GLY A 40 29.37 17.84 -8.57
CA GLY A 40 28.44 18.20 -7.53
C GLY A 40 27.76 16.92 -7.12
N ALA A 41 28.01 16.47 -5.91
CA ALA A 41 27.16 15.47 -5.30
C ALA A 41 25.77 16.08 -5.35
N THR A 42 24.88 15.55 -6.20
CA THR A 42 23.47 15.89 -6.18
C THR A 42 23.03 15.60 -4.76
N GLU A 43 22.63 16.62 -4.00
CA GLU A 43 22.08 16.41 -2.66
C GLU A 43 20.96 15.36 -2.77
N ALA A 44 20.96 14.40 -1.82
CA ALA A 44 19.97 13.36 -1.78
C ALA A 44 18.59 14.00 -1.60
N ILE A 45 17.64 13.61 -2.44
CA ILE A 45 16.24 14.08 -2.31
C ILE A 45 15.71 13.68 -0.94
N THR A 46 15.19 14.62 -0.19
CA THR A 46 14.49 14.38 1.08
C THR A 46 12.99 14.26 0.82
N MET A 47 12.41 13.12 1.10
CA MET A 47 10.97 12.86 0.95
C MET A 47 10.29 12.65 2.29
N GLY A 48 9.23 13.42 2.57
CA GLY A 48 8.29 13.12 3.64
C GLY A 48 7.23 12.14 3.17
N PHE A 49 7.06 11.01 3.87
CA PHE A 49 6.01 10.04 3.57
C PHE A 49 5.10 9.81 4.78
N ALA A 50 3.79 10.12 4.64
CA ALA A 50 2.80 9.88 5.68
C ALA A 50 1.91 8.69 5.31
N GLN A 51 2.18 7.54 5.93
CA GLN A 51 1.41 6.30 5.75
C GLN A 51 0.10 6.33 6.54
N VAL A 52 -0.91 5.59 6.07
CA VAL A 52 -2.20 5.39 6.75
C VAL A 52 -2.00 4.76 8.12
N GLY A 53 -1.33 3.61 8.16
CA GLY A 53 -1.16 2.76 9.34
C GLY A 53 -0.45 1.46 8.97
N ALA A 54 -0.80 0.39 9.68
CA ALA A 54 -0.37 -0.98 9.42
C ALA A 54 -1.58 -1.95 9.59
N GLU A 55 -2.73 -1.54 9.06
CA GLU A 55 -4.02 -2.18 9.28
C GLU A 55 -4.17 -3.53 8.57
N SER A 56 -3.36 -3.80 7.55
CA SER A 56 -3.47 -4.99 6.71
C SER A 56 -2.11 -5.50 6.22
N GLY A 57 -2.08 -6.73 5.73
CA GLY A 57 -0.92 -7.31 5.05
C GLY A 57 -0.52 -6.49 3.82
N TRP A 58 -1.49 -6.01 3.05
CA TRP A 58 -1.27 -5.11 1.92
C TRP A 58 -0.54 -3.82 2.34
N ARG A 59 -1.01 -3.17 3.41
CA ARG A 59 -0.41 -1.91 3.91
C ARG A 59 1.02 -2.11 4.38
N THR A 60 1.29 -3.24 5.02
CA THR A 60 2.65 -3.62 5.45
C THR A 60 3.56 -3.78 4.23
N ALA A 61 3.14 -4.53 3.22
CA ALA A 61 3.89 -4.72 1.99
C ALA A 61 4.14 -3.40 1.22
N ASN A 62 3.14 -2.50 1.19
CA ASN A 62 3.28 -1.18 0.61
C ASN A 62 4.33 -0.34 1.35
N THR A 63 4.30 -0.33 2.68
CA THR A 63 5.28 0.36 3.52
C THR A 63 6.70 -0.16 3.26
N ASP A 64 6.88 -1.47 3.20
CA ASP A 64 8.19 -2.11 2.95
C ASP A 64 8.70 -1.80 1.55
N SER A 65 7.81 -1.83 0.54
CA SER A 65 8.14 -1.41 -0.83
C SER A 65 8.66 0.02 -0.88
N ILE A 66 7.97 0.95 -0.24
CA ILE A 66 8.34 2.37 -0.22
C ILE A 66 9.67 2.57 0.49
N LYS A 67 9.87 1.99 1.69
CA LYS A 67 11.11 2.10 2.46
C LYS A 67 12.31 1.51 1.71
N LYS A 68 12.11 0.32 1.13
CA LYS A 68 13.16 -0.34 0.35
C LYS A 68 13.53 0.49 -0.87
N SER A 69 12.54 0.94 -1.63
CA SER A 69 12.78 1.71 -2.85
C SER A 69 13.42 3.08 -2.57
N ALA A 70 13.08 3.72 -1.46
CA ALA A 70 13.75 4.96 -1.04
C ALA A 70 15.24 4.72 -0.75
N ALA A 71 15.56 3.64 -0.03
CA ALA A 71 16.95 3.26 0.25
C ALA A 71 17.73 2.93 -1.05
N ASP A 72 17.14 2.12 -1.93
CA ASP A 72 17.74 1.74 -3.21
C ASP A 72 17.94 2.96 -4.14
N ALA A 73 17.04 3.94 -4.07
CA ALA A 73 17.10 5.16 -4.88
C ALA A 73 17.98 6.27 -4.29
N GLY A 74 18.51 6.11 -3.08
CA GLY A 74 19.28 7.12 -2.36
C GLY A 74 18.44 8.32 -1.89
N VAL A 75 17.14 8.10 -1.62
CA VAL A 75 16.22 9.12 -1.11
C VAL A 75 16.24 9.11 0.42
N ASP A 76 16.45 10.28 1.03
CA ASP A 76 16.31 10.45 2.49
C ASP A 76 14.84 10.48 2.88
N LEU A 77 14.34 9.33 3.33
CA LEU A 77 12.93 9.15 3.64
C LEU A 77 12.61 9.53 5.09
N LYS A 78 11.78 10.54 5.29
CA LYS A 78 11.14 10.91 6.57
C LYS A 78 9.78 10.23 6.65
N PHE A 79 9.73 9.06 7.27
CA PHE A 79 8.52 8.24 7.35
C PHE A 79 7.71 8.52 8.63
N SER A 80 6.38 8.60 8.50
CA SER A 80 5.45 8.68 9.62
C SER A 80 4.30 7.70 9.41
N ASP A 81 3.93 7.00 10.47
CA ASP A 81 2.73 6.16 10.54
C ASP A 81 1.62 6.94 11.26
N ALA A 82 0.47 7.11 10.60
CA ALA A 82 -0.65 7.87 11.14
C ALA A 82 -1.57 7.08 12.07
N GLN A 83 -1.37 5.76 12.19
CA GLN A 83 -2.23 4.91 13.01
C GLN A 83 -3.72 5.05 12.66
N GLN A 84 -4.02 5.10 11.37
CA GLN A 84 -5.35 5.29 10.78
C GLN A 84 -6.07 6.59 11.22
N LYS A 85 -5.30 7.63 11.61
CA LYS A 85 -5.85 8.91 12.06
C LYS A 85 -5.42 10.05 11.13
N GLN A 86 -6.39 10.67 10.47
CA GLN A 86 -6.15 11.79 9.57
C GLN A 86 -5.41 12.94 10.25
N GLU A 87 -5.73 13.25 11.49
CA GLU A 87 -5.06 14.33 12.24
C GLU A 87 -3.55 14.05 12.43
N ASN A 88 -3.15 12.79 12.51
CA ASN A 88 -1.73 12.43 12.58
C ASN A 88 -1.03 12.62 11.23
N GLN A 89 -1.70 12.29 10.11
CA GLN A 89 -1.15 12.58 8.77
C GLN A 89 -1.01 14.09 8.54
N ILE A 90 -2.02 14.89 8.91
CA ILE A 90 -1.95 16.36 8.78
C ILE A 90 -0.79 16.92 9.62
N LYS A 91 -0.58 16.42 10.84
CA LYS A 91 0.59 16.81 11.67
C LYS A 91 1.91 16.41 11.02
N ALA A 92 2.00 15.21 10.46
CA ALA A 92 3.20 14.74 9.75
C ALA A 92 3.52 15.61 8.54
N ILE A 93 2.52 15.90 7.70
CA ILE A 93 2.68 16.77 6.51
C ILE A 93 3.16 18.16 6.92
N ARG A 94 2.56 18.78 7.96
CA ARG A 94 3.03 20.07 8.49
C ARG A 94 4.46 20.01 9.01
N SER A 95 4.85 18.92 9.65
CA SER A 95 6.24 18.70 10.10
C SER A 95 7.19 18.62 8.92
N TYR A 96 6.82 17.94 7.82
CA TYR A 96 7.63 17.89 6.59
C TYR A 96 7.76 19.26 5.93
N ILE A 97 6.69 20.06 5.92
CA ILE A 97 6.73 21.45 5.44
C ILE A 97 7.73 22.29 6.26
N GLN A 98 7.70 22.16 7.59
CA GLN A 98 8.65 22.87 8.47
C GLN A 98 10.10 22.41 8.28
N GLN A 99 10.31 21.13 7.99
CA GLN A 99 11.63 20.55 7.68
C GLN A 99 12.12 20.91 6.29
N LYS A 100 11.26 21.49 5.44
CA LYS A 100 11.55 21.87 4.05
C LYS A 100 12.01 20.67 3.22
N VAL A 101 11.30 19.54 3.33
CA VAL A 101 11.57 18.39 2.47
C VAL A 101 11.37 18.77 0.99
N ASP A 102 12.03 18.07 0.07
CA ASP A 102 11.94 18.37 -1.37
C ASP A 102 10.60 17.92 -1.98
N VAL A 103 9.98 16.88 -1.43
CA VAL A 103 8.70 16.33 -1.88
C VAL A 103 7.97 15.68 -0.70
N ILE A 104 6.65 15.78 -0.71
CA ILE A 104 5.78 15.06 0.23
C ILE A 104 4.98 14.03 -0.56
N ALA A 105 4.93 12.78 -0.07
CA ALA A 105 4.01 11.77 -0.56
C ALA A 105 3.16 11.24 0.60
N PHE A 106 1.91 10.86 0.33
CA PHE A 106 1.08 10.25 1.35
C PHE A 106 -0.08 9.46 0.73
N SER A 107 -0.58 8.48 1.50
CA SER A 107 -1.80 7.74 1.22
C SER A 107 -2.88 8.24 2.18
N PRO A 108 -3.93 8.94 1.72
CA PRO A 108 -4.92 9.53 2.62
C PRO A 108 -5.71 8.49 3.43
N VAL A 109 -5.96 8.74 4.71
CA VAL A 109 -6.85 7.87 5.53
C VAL A 109 -8.28 7.91 4.99
N VAL A 110 -8.78 9.12 4.69
CA VAL A 110 -10.07 9.40 4.08
C VAL A 110 -9.91 10.42 2.96
N GLU A 111 -10.91 10.58 2.07
CA GLU A 111 -10.78 11.47 0.90
C GLU A 111 -10.89 12.94 1.24
N THR A 112 -11.66 13.32 2.26
CA THR A 112 -12.03 14.72 2.53
C THR A 112 -11.12 15.40 3.55
N GLY A 113 -11.11 16.75 3.54
CA GLY A 113 -10.46 17.55 4.60
C GLY A 113 -8.97 17.85 4.38
N TRP A 114 -8.46 17.68 3.16
CA TRP A 114 -7.03 17.82 2.84
C TRP A 114 -6.63 19.20 2.30
N ASP A 115 -7.56 19.95 1.69
CA ASP A 115 -7.25 21.19 0.96
C ASP A 115 -6.39 22.17 1.76
N THR A 116 -6.68 22.35 3.05
CA THR A 116 -5.93 23.28 3.89
C THR A 116 -4.44 22.94 3.95
N VAL A 117 -4.09 21.69 4.27
CA VAL A 117 -2.68 21.28 4.40
C VAL A 117 -2.00 21.17 3.05
N LEU A 118 -2.73 20.83 1.98
CA LEU A 118 -2.21 20.84 0.61
C LEU A 118 -1.90 22.25 0.12
N VAL A 119 -2.75 23.23 0.45
CA VAL A 119 -2.47 24.66 0.20
C VAL A 119 -1.24 25.13 0.99
N GLU A 120 -1.06 24.66 2.25
CA GLU A 120 0.15 24.95 3.04
C GLU A 120 1.42 24.43 2.33
N ALA A 121 1.40 23.18 1.82
CA ALA A 121 2.52 22.59 1.07
C ALA A 121 2.80 23.38 -0.23
N LYS A 122 1.75 23.72 -1.00
CA LYS A 122 1.86 24.50 -2.23
C LYS A 122 2.49 25.88 -1.98
N ARG A 123 2.09 26.58 -0.91
CA ARG A 123 2.67 27.87 -0.51
C ARG A 123 4.14 27.75 -0.10
N ALA A 124 4.55 26.62 0.42
CA ALA A 124 5.93 26.34 0.74
C ALA A 124 6.76 25.89 -0.49
N ASN A 125 6.14 25.84 -1.68
CA ASN A 125 6.70 25.29 -2.92
C ASN A 125 7.19 23.83 -2.78
N ILE A 126 6.52 23.03 -1.96
CA ILE A 126 6.80 21.63 -1.80
C ILE A 126 5.74 20.82 -2.56
N PRO A 127 6.11 20.13 -3.65
CA PRO A 127 5.20 19.31 -4.41
C PRO A 127 4.67 18.13 -3.59
N VAL A 128 3.43 17.73 -3.88
CA VAL A 128 2.78 16.61 -3.21
C VAL A 128 2.46 15.51 -4.23
N ILE A 129 2.73 14.27 -3.89
CA ILE A 129 2.34 13.07 -4.65
C ILE A 129 1.34 12.28 -3.82
N LEU A 130 0.16 12.04 -4.37
CA LEU A 130 -0.79 11.10 -3.78
C LEU A 130 -0.42 9.68 -4.20
N THR A 131 -0.47 8.74 -3.26
CA THR A 131 -0.17 7.33 -3.54
C THR A 131 -1.25 6.44 -2.94
N ASP A 132 -1.58 5.35 -3.65
CA ASP A 132 -2.62 4.40 -3.28
C ASP A 132 -4.03 5.03 -3.29
N ARG A 133 -4.32 5.98 -2.41
CA ARG A 133 -5.64 6.61 -2.23
C ARG A 133 -5.67 8.04 -2.75
N SER A 134 -6.83 8.46 -3.28
CA SER A 134 -7.09 9.83 -3.74
C SER A 134 -7.60 10.74 -2.62
N VAL A 135 -7.68 12.03 -2.92
CA VAL A 135 -8.39 13.03 -2.13
C VAL A 135 -9.56 13.60 -2.92
N ASP A 136 -10.65 13.93 -2.23
CA ASP A 136 -11.75 14.73 -2.81
C ASP A 136 -11.40 16.21 -2.71
N SER A 137 -10.73 16.72 -3.75
CA SER A 137 -10.38 18.13 -3.89
C SER A 137 -10.80 18.64 -5.25
N GLN A 138 -11.41 19.82 -5.27
CA GLN A 138 -11.80 20.50 -6.51
C GLN A 138 -10.63 21.25 -7.18
N ASP A 139 -9.51 21.42 -6.46
CA ASP A 139 -8.27 22.01 -6.99
C ASP A 139 -7.19 20.96 -7.19
N GLU A 140 -7.21 20.33 -8.36
CA GLU A 140 -6.19 19.35 -8.72
C GLU A 140 -4.75 19.92 -8.75
N SER A 141 -4.57 21.24 -8.77
CA SER A 141 -3.25 21.86 -8.71
C SER A 141 -2.56 21.74 -7.33
N LEU A 142 -3.26 21.21 -6.33
CA LEU A 142 -2.74 20.98 -4.98
C LEU A 142 -1.81 19.78 -4.86
N TYR A 143 -1.79 18.91 -5.86
CA TYR A 143 -0.85 17.79 -5.94
C TYR A 143 -0.29 17.63 -7.35
N ALA A 144 0.91 17.10 -7.48
CA ALA A 144 1.58 16.93 -8.76
C ALA A 144 0.98 15.75 -9.55
N THR A 145 0.82 14.61 -8.91
CA THR A 145 0.31 13.37 -9.51
C THR A 145 -0.35 12.47 -8.46
N PHE A 146 -1.18 11.55 -8.93
CA PHE A 146 -1.73 10.46 -8.13
C PHE A 146 -1.34 9.11 -8.73
N LEU A 147 -0.61 8.30 -7.96
CA LEU A 147 -0.18 6.94 -8.28
C LEU A 147 -1.00 5.92 -7.48
N GLY A 148 -1.69 5.00 -8.13
CA GLY A 148 -2.46 3.95 -7.44
C GLY A 148 -3.38 3.17 -8.36
N SER A 149 -4.21 2.31 -7.79
CA SER A 149 -5.15 1.43 -8.48
C SER A 149 -6.41 2.15 -8.95
N ASP A 150 -7.14 1.57 -9.90
CA ASP A 150 -8.51 1.97 -10.25
C ASP A 150 -9.50 1.15 -9.42
N PHE A 151 -9.88 1.67 -8.26
CA PHE A 151 -10.75 0.97 -7.31
C PHE A 151 -12.16 0.74 -7.84
N VAL A 152 -12.66 1.62 -8.71
CA VAL A 152 -13.95 1.41 -9.39
C VAL A 152 -13.85 0.20 -10.32
N ASP A 153 -12.76 0.06 -11.07
CA ASP A 153 -12.52 -1.08 -11.95
C ASP A 153 -12.32 -2.39 -11.16
N GLU A 154 -11.62 -2.33 -10.00
CA GLU A 154 -11.52 -3.48 -9.10
C GLU A 154 -12.90 -3.96 -8.63
N GLY A 155 -13.76 -3.03 -8.19
CA GLY A 155 -15.15 -3.34 -7.82
C GLY A 155 -15.95 -3.94 -8.97
N LYS A 156 -15.81 -3.40 -10.18
CA LYS A 156 -16.44 -3.95 -11.39
C LYS A 156 -15.98 -5.35 -11.71
N LYS A 157 -14.67 -5.64 -11.62
CA LYS A 157 -14.11 -6.99 -11.83
C LYS A 157 -14.68 -7.99 -10.84
N ALA A 158 -14.78 -7.61 -9.56
CA ALA A 158 -15.40 -8.43 -8.52
C ALA A 158 -16.88 -8.72 -8.82
N GLY A 159 -17.65 -7.69 -9.19
CA GLY A 159 -19.06 -7.83 -9.57
C GLY A 159 -19.25 -8.65 -10.85
N GLN A 160 -18.40 -8.49 -11.85
CA GLN A 160 -18.46 -9.23 -13.10
C GLN A 160 -18.23 -10.72 -12.88
N TRP A 161 -17.22 -11.07 -12.04
CA TRP A 161 -17.03 -12.47 -11.66
C TRP A 161 -18.27 -13.08 -11.03
N LEU A 162 -18.95 -12.37 -10.14
CA LEU A 162 -20.18 -12.85 -9.51
C LEU A 162 -21.30 -13.05 -10.53
N VAL A 163 -21.49 -12.12 -11.45
CA VAL A 163 -22.51 -12.24 -12.51
C VAL A 163 -22.21 -13.43 -13.42
N ASP A 164 -20.95 -13.62 -13.84
CA ASP A 164 -20.53 -14.71 -14.71
C ASP A 164 -20.65 -16.09 -14.04
N ASN A 165 -20.58 -16.14 -12.70
CA ASN A 165 -20.67 -17.36 -11.90
C ASN A 165 -21.97 -17.48 -11.10
N ALA A 166 -23.00 -16.72 -11.44
CA ALA A 166 -24.25 -16.62 -10.69
C ALA A 166 -24.91 -17.99 -10.43
N SER A 167 -24.90 -18.91 -11.42
CA SER A 167 -25.48 -20.25 -11.26
C SER A 167 -24.83 -21.12 -10.19
N GLY A 168 -23.57 -20.84 -9.85
CA GLY A 168 -22.81 -21.52 -8.79
C GLY A 168 -22.74 -20.74 -7.49
N ALA A 169 -23.27 -19.52 -7.47
CA ALA A 169 -23.27 -18.62 -6.32
C ALA A 169 -24.56 -18.68 -5.51
N ASP A 170 -25.67 -19.13 -6.07
CA ASP A 170 -26.89 -19.51 -5.35
C ASP A 170 -26.66 -20.86 -4.66
N VAL A 171 -26.04 -20.82 -3.48
CA VAL A 171 -25.58 -22.03 -2.77
C VAL A 171 -26.73 -22.72 -2.02
N ASN A 172 -27.80 -22.00 -1.71
CA ASN A 172 -28.97 -22.53 -1.03
C ASN A 172 -30.07 -22.99 -2.01
N GLY A 173 -29.98 -22.63 -3.31
CA GLY A 173 -30.87 -23.06 -4.39
C GLY A 173 -32.23 -22.39 -4.37
N ASP A 174 -32.42 -21.23 -3.77
CA ASP A 174 -33.69 -20.51 -3.66
C ASP A 174 -33.98 -19.57 -4.85
N GLY A 175 -33.08 -19.49 -5.81
CA GLY A 175 -33.14 -18.64 -7.00
C GLY A 175 -32.72 -17.21 -6.79
N LYS A 176 -32.11 -16.90 -5.64
CA LYS A 176 -31.52 -15.59 -5.31
C LYS A 176 -30.07 -15.76 -4.88
N ILE A 177 -29.32 -14.69 -4.93
CA ILE A 177 -27.95 -14.64 -4.45
C ILE A 177 -27.87 -13.49 -3.45
N ASN A 178 -27.84 -13.85 -2.16
CA ASN A 178 -27.76 -12.89 -1.07
C ASN A 178 -26.28 -12.57 -0.78
N VAL A 179 -25.87 -11.36 -1.14
CA VAL A 179 -24.52 -10.87 -0.94
C VAL A 179 -24.44 -10.05 0.34
N VAL A 180 -23.47 -10.32 1.19
CA VAL A 180 -23.06 -9.41 2.25
C VAL A 180 -21.72 -8.78 1.91
N GLN A 181 -21.53 -7.51 2.28
CA GLN A 181 -20.37 -6.73 1.91
C GLN A 181 -19.59 -6.28 3.15
N LEU A 182 -18.30 -6.62 3.20
CA LEU A 182 -17.36 -6.14 4.20
C LEU A 182 -16.62 -4.94 3.61
N GLU A 183 -17.01 -3.74 4.02
CA GLU A 183 -16.44 -2.50 3.50
C GLU A 183 -15.14 -2.14 4.23
N GLY A 184 -14.27 -1.42 3.55
CA GLY A 184 -13.11 -0.80 4.16
C GLY A 184 -13.47 0.37 5.07
N THR A 185 -12.46 1.11 5.50
CA THR A 185 -12.60 2.29 6.37
C THR A 185 -13.57 3.32 5.75
N THR A 186 -14.57 3.71 6.51
CA THR A 186 -15.58 4.67 6.06
C THR A 186 -14.93 5.98 5.60
N GLY A 187 -15.26 6.43 4.40
CA GLY A 187 -14.74 7.66 3.81
C GLY A 187 -13.38 7.49 3.11
N ALA A 188 -12.81 6.29 3.07
CA ALA A 188 -11.61 6.01 2.29
C ALA A 188 -11.97 5.72 0.82
N ALA A 189 -11.19 6.24 -0.14
CA ALA A 189 -11.39 6.04 -1.58
C ALA A 189 -11.65 4.58 -1.96
N PRO A 190 -10.81 3.59 -1.57
CA PRO A 190 -11.04 2.19 -1.96
C PRO A 190 -12.34 1.61 -1.37
N ALA A 191 -12.85 2.12 -0.24
CA ALA A 191 -14.12 1.65 0.30
C ALA A 191 -15.31 2.18 -0.51
N ILE A 192 -15.24 3.44 -0.94
CA ILE A 192 -16.28 4.11 -1.74
C ILE A 192 -16.32 3.51 -3.14
N ASP A 193 -15.19 3.51 -3.83
CA ASP A 193 -15.07 3.19 -5.25
C ASP A 193 -15.28 1.71 -5.53
N ARG A 194 -14.74 0.80 -4.69
CA ARG A 194 -14.98 -0.66 -4.81
C ARG A 194 -16.45 -0.99 -4.64
N LYS A 195 -17.12 -0.32 -3.69
CA LYS A 195 -18.56 -0.46 -3.48
C LYS A 195 -19.35 0.01 -4.71
N GLU A 196 -19.03 1.20 -5.24
CA GLU A 196 -19.67 1.76 -6.42
C GLU A 196 -19.47 0.85 -7.64
N GLY A 197 -18.23 0.45 -7.91
CA GLY A 197 -17.90 -0.43 -9.02
C GLY A 197 -18.64 -1.76 -8.97
N PHE A 198 -18.67 -2.41 -7.80
CA PHE A 198 -19.40 -3.65 -7.59
C PHE A 198 -20.90 -3.48 -7.82
N ALA A 199 -21.50 -2.47 -7.18
CA ALA A 199 -22.94 -2.20 -7.29
C ALA A 199 -23.37 -1.88 -8.74
N ALA A 200 -22.53 -1.16 -9.50
CA ALA A 200 -22.81 -0.83 -10.90
C ALA A 200 -22.98 -2.08 -11.78
N VAL A 201 -22.27 -3.17 -11.47
CA VAL A 201 -22.34 -4.42 -12.24
C VAL A 201 -23.45 -5.32 -11.71
N VAL A 202 -23.48 -5.62 -10.41
CA VAL A 202 -24.44 -6.58 -9.84
C VAL A 202 -25.87 -6.06 -9.84
N GLY A 203 -26.06 -4.73 -9.77
CA GLY A 203 -27.37 -4.08 -9.78
C GLY A 203 -28.18 -4.31 -11.07
N ALA A 204 -27.52 -4.73 -12.16
CA ALA A 204 -28.19 -5.10 -13.42
C ALA A 204 -28.76 -6.53 -13.38
N ASN A 205 -28.38 -7.37 -12.42
CA ASN A 205 -28.85 -8.75 -12.30
C ASN A 205 -29.93 -8.87 -11.19
N PRO A 206 -31.19 -9.12 -11.54
CA PRO A 206 -32.29 -9.11 -10.57
C PRO A 206 -32.25 -10.27 -9.54
N THR A 207 -31.40 -11.28 -9.77
CA THR A 207 -31.22 -12.39 -8.83
C THR A 207 -30.19 -12.11 -7.75
N ILE A 208 -29.34 -11.08 -7.93
CA ILE A 208 -28.30 -10.70 -6.98
C ILE A 208 -28.79 -9.54 -6.11
N ALA A 209 -28.71 -9.69 -4.80
CA ALA A 209 -29.08 -8.64 -3.85
C ALA A 209 -27.98 -8.46 -2.80
N VAL A 210 -27.47 -7.22 -2.64
CA VAL A 210 -26.64 -6.88 -1.48
C VAL A 210 -27.57 -6.64 -0.29
N SER A 211 -27.68 -7.64 0.58
CA SER A 211 -28.64 -7.65 1.71
C SER A 211 -28.09 -6.89 2.93
N ALA A 212 -26.77 -6.85 3.11
CA ALA A 212 -26.13 -6.13 4.19
C ALA A 212 -24.74 -5.63 3.77
N SER A 213 -24.33 -4.50 4.36
CA SER A 213 -23.04 -3.88 4.12
C SER A 213 -22.57 -3.17 5.38
N GLN A 214 -21.34 -3.45 5.84
CA GLN A 214 -20.78 -2.84 7.06
C GLN A 214 -19.26 -2.76 6.98
N THR A 215 -18.69 -1.70 7.59
CA THR A 215 -17.24 -1.52 7.64
C THR A 215 -16.56 -2.53 8.58
N GLY A 216 -15.49 -3.15 8.12
CA GLY A 216 -14.52 -3.92 8.88
C GLY A 216 -13.15 -3.23 8.94
N ASP A 217 -13.08 -1.96 8.50
CA ASP A 217 -11.90 -1.07 8.58
C ASP A 217 -10.63 -1.64 7.94
N PHE A 218 -10.77 -2.49 6.91
CA PHE A 218 -9.67 -3.21 6.25
C PHE A 218 -8.89 -4.16 7.16
N THR A 219 -9.37 -4.45 8.37
CA THR A 219 -8.68 -5.31 9.32
C THR A 219 -9.25 -6.73 9.35
N ARG A 220 -8.40 -7.74 9.61
CA ARG A 220 -8.84 -9.14 9.76
C ARG A 220 -9.85 -9.29 10.89
N ASP A 221 -9.58 -8.68 12.04
CA ASP A 221 -10.45 -8.71 13.22
C ASP A 221 -11.80 -8.01 12.96
N GLY A 222 -11.79 -6.89 12.23
CA GLY A 222 -13.00 -6.19 11.80
C GLY A 222 -13.83 -7.04 10.85
N GLY A 223 -13.23 -7.65 9.85
CA GLY A 223 -13.90 -8.56 8.92
C GLY A 223 -14.55 -9.74 9.64
N LYS A 224 -13.83 -10.36 10.59
CA LYS A 224 -14.37 -11.45 11.42
C LYS A 224 -15.60 -11.02 12.21
N LYS A 225 -15.49 -9.93 12.98
CA LYS A 225 -16.61 -9.42 13.82
C LYS A 225 -17.85 -9.09 13.01
N VAL A 226 -17.67 -8.44 11.86
CA VAL A 226 -18.79 -8.08 10.99
C VAL A 226 -19.42 -9.32 10.39
N MET A 227 -18.60 -10.29 9.93
CA MET A 227 -19.13 -11.55 9.40
C MET A 227 -19.88 -12.39 10.45
N GLU A 228 -19.39 -12.45 11.69
CA GLU A 228 -20.09 -13.09 12.81
C GLU A 228 -21.48 -12.45 13.03
N ALA A 229 -21.57 -11.13 12.95
CA ALA A 229 -22.84 -10.41 13.07
C ALA A 229 -23.78 -10.72 11.90
N PHE A 230 -23.28 -10.77 10.66
CA PHE A 230 -24.07 -11.13 9.49
C PHE A 230 -24.60 -12.56 9.57
N LEU A 231 -23.75 -13.54 9.93
CA LEU A 231 -24.15 -14.93 10.09
C LEU A 231 -25.22 -15.12 11.18
N SER A 232 -25.16 -14.30 12.23
CA SER A 232 -26.16 -14.32 13.31
C SER A 232 -27.51 -13.71 12.88
N ALA A 233 -27.49 -12.72 11.98
CA ALA A 233 -28.67 -12.00 11.52
C ALA A 233 -29.38 -12.69 10.34
N ASP A 234 -28.61 -13.27 9.42
CA ASP A 234 -29.11 -13.92 8.21
C ASP A 234 -28.37 -15.24 7.94
N PRO A 235 -29.02 -16.39 8.09
CA PRO A 235 -28.42 -17.68 7.78
C PRO A 235 -28.36 -18.00 6.27
N ALA A 236 -29.01 -17.20 5.41
CA ALA A 236 -29.16 -17.44 3.98
C ALA A 236 -28.15 -16.65 3.12
N ILE A 237 -26.99 -16.33 3.68
CA ILE A 237 -25.91 -15.68 2.96
C ILE A 237 -25.28 -16.65 1.95
N ASP A 238 -25.23 -16.25 0.68
CA ASP A 238 -24.60 -17.01 -0.40
C ASP A 238 -23.20 -16.52 -0.70
N VAL A 239 -22.95 -15.20 -0.64
CA VAL A 239 -21.70 -14.57 -1.07
C VAL A 239 -21.25 -13.51 -0.06
N VAL A 240 -19.96 -13.51 0.23
CA VAL A 240 -19.26 -12.39 0.88
C VAL A 240 -18.42 -11.67 -0.16
N TYR A 241 -18.62 -10.37 -0.33
CA TYR A 241 -17.68 -9.48 -1.00
C TYR A 241 -16.91 -8.69 0.05
N ALA A 242 -15.64 -8.98 0.25
CA ALA A 242 -14.75 -8.25 1.14
C ALA A 242 -13.85 -7.29 0.34
N HIS A 243 -13.81 -6.03 0.75
CA HIS A 243 -13.02 -5.01 0.06
C HIS A 243 -11.51 -5.21 0.17
N ASN A 244 -11.04 -6.17 0.99
CA ASN A 244 -9.66 -6.63 0.98
C ASN A 244 -9.51 -8.06 1.49
N ASP A 245 -8.33 -8.64 1.28
CA ASP A 245 -8.00 -10.01 1.69
C ASP A 245 -8.05 -10.19 3.21
N ASP A 246 -7.56 -9.24 4.00
CA ASP A 246 -7.55 -9.36 5.46
C ASP A 246 -8.96 -9.50 6.04
N MET A 247 -9.93 -8.71 5.57
CA MET A 247 -11.32 -8.88 5.97
C MET A 247 -11.90 -10.20 5.46
N GLY A 248 -11.53 -10.64 4.25
CA GLY A 248 -11.92 -11.94 3.69
C GLY A 248 -11.39 -13.10 4.53
N LEU A 249 -10.15 -13.03 4.98
CA LEU A 249 -9.53 -14.01 5.88
C LEU A 249 -10.22 -14.02 7.25
N GLY A 250 -10.60 -12.86 7.78
CA GLY A 250 -11.43 -12.75 8.97
C GLY A 250 -12.81 -13.38 8.79
N ALA A 251 -13.43 -13.17 7.62
CA ALA A 251 -14.71 -13.80 7.29
C ALA A 251 -14.61 -15.33 7.22
N ILE A 252 -13.51 -15.89 6.69
CA ILE A 252 -13.24 -17.34 6.70
C ILE A 252 -13.29 -17.88 8.13
N GLU A 253 -12.61 -17.23 9.07
CA GLU A 253 -12.60 -17.65 10.48
C GLU A 253 -14.02 -17.66 11.08
N ALA A 254 -14.85 -16.64 10.80
CA ALA A 254 -16.22 -16.57 11.27
C ALA A 254 -17.12 -17.66 10.66
N ILE A 255 -16.95 -17.93 9.36
CA ILE A 255 -17.69 -18.96 8.63
C ILE A 255 -17.37 -20.35 9.17
N GLU A 256 -16.07 -20.66 9.37
CA GLU A 256 -15.60 -21.92 9.95
C GLU A 256 -16.13 -22.09 11.40
N ALA A 257 -16.11 -21.03 12.21
CA ALA A 257 -16.64 -21.04 13.58
C ALA A 257 -18.15 -21.29 13.62
N ALA A 258 -18.88 -20.88 12.58
CA ALA A 258 -20.32 -21.18 12.41
C ALA A 258 -20.59 -22.60 11.88
N GLY A 259 -19.56 -23.43 11.67
CA GLY A 259 -19.68 -24.80 11.17
C GLY A 259 -19.97 -24.89 9.67
N LYS A 260 -19.73 -23.82 8.91
CA LYS A 260 -19.89 -23.77 7.45
C LYS A 260 -18.53 -23.88 6.77
N VAL A 261 -18.51 -24.25 5.50
CA VAL A 261 -17.29 -24.42 4.69
C VAL A 261 -17.10 -23.19 3.82
N PRO A 262 -16.05 -22.33 4.08
CA PRO A 262 -15.76 -21.17 3.26
C PRO A 262 -15.46 -21.58 1.81
N GLY A 263 -15.91 -20.79 0.86
CA GLY A 263 -15.77 -21.06 -0.57
C GLY A 263 -16.75 -22.10 -1.13
N GLN A 264 -17.43 -22.86 -0.27
CA GLN A 264 -18.45 -23.86 -0.66
C GLN A 264 -19.85 -23.45 -0.20
N ASP A 265 -20.07 -23.39 1.11
CA ASP A 265 -21.37 -23.01 1.69
C ASP A 265 -21.60 -21.50 1.64
N ILE A 266 -20.56 -20.71 1.49
CA ILE A 266 -20.57 -19.27 1.24
C ILE A 266 -19.42 -18.94 0.32
N LYS A 267 -19.69 -18.35 -0.84
CA LYS A 267 -18.67 -17.88 -1.77
C LYS A 267 -17.99 -16.62 -1.22
N ILE A 268 -16.69 -16.48 -1.47
CA ILE A 268 -15.90 -15.34 -0.99
C ILE A 268 -15.16 -14.71 -2.16
N ILE A 269 -15.37 -13.40 -2.34
CA ILE A 269 -14.66 -12.56 -3.31
C ILE A 269 -13.89 -11.51 -2.51
N THR A 270 -12.60 -11.32 -2.84
CA THR A 270 -11.77 -10.33 -2.16
C THR A 270 -10.97 -9.48 -3.14
N VAL A 271 -10.28 -8.48 -2.61
CA VAL A 271 -9.33 -7.64 -3.33
C VAL A 271 -8.01 -7.66 -2.58
N ASP A 272 -6.90 -7.52 -3.22
CA ASP A 272 -5.49 -7.32 -2.88
C ASP A 272 -4.57 -8.36 -3.53
N ALA A 273 -4.82 -9.63 -3.35
CA ALA A 273 -3.96 -10.76 -3.70
C ALA A 273 -2.66 -10.81 -2.86
N VAL A 274 -2.75 -10.53 -1.55
CA VAL A 274 -1.64 -10.79 -0.62
C VAL A 274 -1.41 -12.28 -0.45
N LYS A 275 -0.23 -12.67 0.03
CA LYS A 275 0.19 -14.09 0.09
C LYS A 275 -0.79 -14.97 0.86
N ASP A 276 -1.32 -14.49 1.99
CA ASP A 276 -2.31 -15.23 2.79
C ASP A 276 -3.64 -15.38 2.04
N GLY A 277 -4.11 -14.32 1.36
CA GLY A 277 -5.29 -14.36 0.50
C GLY A 277 -5.12 -15.33 -0.67
N MET A 278 -3.98 -15.26 -1.35
CA MET A 278 -3.63 -16.19 -2.43
C MET A 278 -3.52 -17.64 -1.96
N ALA A 279 -3.05 -17.88 -0.74
CA ALA A 279 -3.03 -19.22 -0.15
C ALA A 279 -4.47 -19.73 0.10
N ALA A 280 -5.33 -18.90 0.68
CA ALA A 280 -6.74 -19.24 0.89
C ALA A 280 -7.50 -19.47 -0.42
N LEU A 281 -7.18 -18.70 -1.48
CA LEU A 281 -7.71 -18.92 -2.83
C LEU A 281 -7.22 -20.25 -3.42
N ALA A 282 -5.92 -20.56 -3.29
CA ALA A 282 -5.35 -21.85 -3.77
C ALA A 282 -5.97 -23.04 -3.06
N GLU A 283 -6.32 -22.91 -1.77
CA GLU A 283 -7.05 -23.91 -0.99
C GLU A 283 -8.55 -23.99 -1.33
N GLY A 284 -9.09 -23.03 -2.05
CA GLY A 284 -10.52 -22.95 -2.42
C GLY A 284 -11.42 -22.39 -1.31
N LYS A 285 -10.85 -21.75 -0.29
CA LYS A 285 -11.58 -21.02 0.77
C LYS A 285 -12.06 -19.65 0.30
N ILE A 286 -11.30 -19.01 -0.60
CA ILE A 286 -11.72 -17.86 -1.40
C ILE A 286 -12.01 -18.35 -2.81
N ASN A 287 -12.92 -17.72 -3.53
CA ASN A 287 -13.32 -18.12 -4.87
C ASN A 287 -12.70 -17.24 -5.97
N PHE A 288 -12.44 -15.97 -5.66
CA PHE A 288 -11.90 -15.02 -6.60
C PHE A 288 -11.21 -13.86 -5.89
N ILE A 289 -10.06 -13.42 -6.42
CA ILE A 289 -9.35 -12.24 -5.93
C ILE A 289 -9.08 -11.29 -7.10
N VAL A 290 -9.40 -10.02 -6.91
CA VAL A 290 -8.93 -8.92 -7.74
C VAL A 290 -7.61 -8.40 -7.17
N GLU A 291 -6.57 -8.28 -7.97
CA GLU A 291 -5.29 -7.73 -7.50
C GLU A 291 -5.40 -6.23 -7.23
N CYS A 292 -4.83 -5.79 -6.12
CA CYS A 292 -4.45 -4.42 -5.83
C CYS A 292 -2.96 -4.45 -5.45
N ASN A 293 -2.10 -3.89 -6.28
CA ASN A 293 -0.66 -4.08 -6.15
C ASN A 293 -0.03 -3.11 -5.13
N PRO A 294 0.54 -3.59 -4.00
CA PRO A 294 1.16 -2.72 -2.99
C PRO A 294 2.56 -2.21 -3.35
N LEU A 295 3.20 -2.76 -4.39
CA LEU A 295 4.61 -2.51 -4.70
C LEU A 295 4.80 -1.17 -5.45
N LEU A 296 4.28 -0.09 -4.89
CA LEU A 296 4.31 1.25 -5.49
C LEU A 296 5.66 1.97 -5.33
N GLY A 297 6.54 1.46 -4.47
CA GLY A 297 7.79 2.13 -4.10
C GLY A 297 8.69 2.53 -5.27
N PRO A 298 9.03 1.63 -6.22
CA PRO A 298 9.90 1.98 -7.35
C PRO A 298 9.32 3.12 -8.19
N GLN A 299 8.04 3.03 -8.56
CA GLN A 299 7.36 4.02 -9.37
C GLN A 299 7.18 5.36 -8.64
N LEU A 300 6.93 5.33 -7.32
CA LEU A 300 6.88 6.53 -6.49
C LEU A 300 8.24 7.24 -6.46
N MET A 301 9.36 6.51 -6.33
CA MET A 301 10.70 7.12 -6.33
C MET A 301 11.02 7.77 -7.68
N ASP A 302 10.62 7.15 -8.79
CA ASP A 302 10.80 7.71 -10.13
C ASP A 302 9.97 8.99 -10.31
N LEU A 303 8.72 9.00 -9.89
CA LEU A 303 7.86 10.20 -9.91
C LEU A 303 8.42 11.30 -9.01
N ALA A 304 8.90 10.97 -7.81
CA ALA A 304 9.49 11.93 -6.89
C ALA A 304 10.71 12.65 -7.50
N LYS A 305 11.61 11.89 -8.15
CA LYS A 305 12.77 12.45 -8.86
C LYS A 305 12.36 13.40 -10.00
N GLN A 306 11.38 13.00 -10.80
CA GLN A 306 10.86 13.83 -11.91
C GLN A 306 10.23 15.11 -11.39
N VAL A 307 9.38 15.02 -10.37
CA VAL A 307 8.68 16.17 -9.78
C VAL A 307 9.66 17.15 -9.14
N VAL A 308 10.65 16.67 -8.39
CA VAL A 308 11.70 17.52 -7.79
C VAL A 308 12.58 18.18 -8.86
N ALA A 309 12.82 17.49 -9.97
CA ALA A 309 13.54 18.07 -11.13
C ALA A 309 12.69 19.07 -11.94
N GLY A 310 11.43 19.34 -11.56
CA GLY A 310 10.52 20.24 -12.26
C GLY A 310 10.03 19.68 -13.60
N GLN A 311 10.09 18.37 -13.80
CA GLN A 311 9.57 17.72 -15.00
C GLN A 311 8.06 17.57 -14.92
N GLU A 312 7.40 17.65 -16.08
CA GLU A 312 5.97 17.31 -16.15
C GLU A 312 5.76 15.80 -15.94
N VAL A 313 4.79 15.47 -15.10
CA VAL A 313 4.35 14.08 -14.85
C VAL A 313 2.86 13.94 -15.18
N PRO A 314 2.40 12.75 -15.59
CA PRO A 314 0.97 12.52 -15.77
C PRO A 314 0.20 12.82 -14.48
N LYS A 315 -0.98 13.41 -14.58
CA LYS A 315 -1.83 13.72 -13.42
C LYS A 315 -2.28 12.47 -12.68
N ARG A 316 -2.46 11.38 -13.41
CA ARG A 316 -2.85 10.07 -12.91
C ARG A 316 -1.94 8.99 -13.48
N VAL A 317 -1.42 8.15 -12.62
CA VAL A 317 -0.66 6.95 -12.95
C VAL A 317 -1.38 5.74 -12.35
N VAL A 318 -1.97 4.91 -13.21
CA VAL A 318 -2.71 3.72 -12.78
C VAL A 318 -1.75 2.53 -12.73
N THR A 319 -1.81 1.75 -11.65
CA THR A 319 -1.08 0.49 -11.52
C THR A 319 -1.69 -0.59 -12.41
N GLU A 320 -0.84 -1.42 -13.03
CA GLU A 320 -1.30 -2.60 -13.76
C GLU A 320 -1.66 -3.70 -12.78
N GLU A 321 -2.86 -4.26 -12.90
CA GLU A 321 -3.43 -5.24 -11.98
C GLU A 321 -4.23 -6.29 -12.74
N THR A 322 -4.24 -7.51 -12.20
CA THR A 322 -4.92 -8.65 -12.77
C THR A 322 -5.98 -9.23 -11.83
N THR A 323 -6.47 -10.40 -12.13
CA THR A 323 -7.39 -11.16 -11.28
C THR A 323 -6.90 -12.59 -11.13
N PHE A 324 -7.29 -13.26 -10.05
CA PHE A 324 -6.88 -14.62 -9.77
C PHE A 324 -8.06 -15.54 -9.51
N THR A 325 -8.11 -16.64 -10.24
CA THR A 325 -8.89 -17.83 -9.93
C THR A 325 -8.05 -18.78 -9.07
N GLN A 326 -8.69 -19.83 -8.52
CA GLN A 326 -8.00 -20.84 -7.72
C GLN A 326 -6.80 -21.47 -8.46
N GLU A 327 -6.96 -21.78 -9.74
CA GLU A 327 -5.89 -22.39 -10.51
C GLU A 327 -4.72 -21.43 -10.76
N GLN A 328 -5.04 -20.18 -11.07
CA GLN A 328 -4.01 -19.13 -11.22
C GLN A 328 -3.29 -18.86 -9.89
N ALA A 329 -3.99 -18.90 -8.75
CA ALA A 329 -3.38 -18.73 -7.45
C ALA A 329 -2.37 -19.83 -7.14
N LYS A 330 -2.67 -21.10 -7.41
CA LYS A 330 -1.73 -22.22 -7.23
C LYS A 330 -0.43 -22.03 -8.02
N GLN A 331 -0.54 -21.43 -9.21
CA GLN A 331 0.62 -21.16 -10.07
C GLN A 331 1.42 -19.94 -9.61
N ALA A 332 0.74 -18.87 -9.18
CA ALA A 332 1.35 -17.59 -8.83
C ALA A 332 1.91 -17.55 -7.39
N LEU A 333 1.32 -18.31 -6.46
CA LEU A 333 1.65 -18.28 -5.03
C LEU A 333 3.15 -18.51 -4.73
N PRO A 334 3.88 -19.44 -5.40
CA PRO A 334 5.31 -19.62 -5.11
C PRO A 334 6.19 -18.42 -5.40
N GLY A 335 5.77 -17.55 -6.31
CA GLY A 335 6.47 -16.33 -6.71
C GLY A 335 5.93 -15.04 -6.06
N ARG A 336 4.88 -15.14 -5.24
CA ARG A 336 4.22 -13.94 -4.67
C ARG A 336 5.13 -13.22 -3.69
N GLN A 337 5.32 -11.92 -3.91
CA GLN A 337 6.27 -11.10 -3.14
C GLN A 337 5.65 -10.47 -1.88
N TYR A 338 4.35 -10.42 -1.77
CA TYR A 338 3.58 -9.78 -0.71
C TYR A 338 2.35 -10.58 -0.31
#